data_77232616ec9387d6baf87c0e4db09564
#
_entry.id   77232616ec9387d6baf87c0e4db09564
#
_cell.length_a   1.000
_cell.length_b   1.000
_cell.length_c   1.000
_cell.angle_alpha   90.00
_cell.angle_beta   90.00
_cell.angle_gamma   90.00
#
_symmetry.space_group_name_H-M   'P 1'
#
loop_
_entity.id
_entity.type
_entity.pdbx_description
1 polymer ?
#
loop_
_entity_poly.entity_id
_entity_poly.type
_entity_poly.pdbx_seq_one_letter_code
_entity_poly.pdbx_strand_id
1 'polypeptide(L)'
;AHMPLERRKALIEVARQHDLQIIDDDCYAFGEARGPSLRALAPDITWHVSSLSKSFTPALRIGFALAPLDRGADLRRVSEYGYFGLSQPLAELARLLLSDPATRELAGRVRARMDDYVRVAVNVLGKFDLTWGASVPFLWLRLPPGWRAAGFSRAAERDGVQVRTADEFALR
;
A
#
# COMPACT_ATOMS: atom_id res chain seq x y z
N ALA A 1 -3.38 -5.68 2.11
CA ALA A 1 -3.44 -6.77 3.10
C ALA A 1 -3.09 -6.22 4.47
N HIS A 2 -3.76 -6.73 5.51
CA HIS A 2 -3.53 -6.26 6.88
C HIS A 2 -2.67 -7.28 7.63
N MET A 3 -1.48 -6.84 8.10
CA MET A 3 -0.60 -7.68 8.92
C MET A 3 -0.91 -7.44 10.41
N PRO A 4 -1.33 -8.46 11.19
CA PRO A 4 -1.56 -8.34 12.63
C PRO A 4 -0.29 -7.92 13.38
N LEU A 5 -0.45 -7.27 14.55
CA LEU A 5 0.66 -6.77 15.36
C LEU A 5 1.67 -7.88 15.73
N GLU A 6 1.18 -9.02 16.14
CA GLU A 6 2.05 -10.16 16.53
C GLU A 6 2.88 -10.68 15.33
N ARG A 7 2.31 -10.66 14.13
CA ARG A 7 3.05 -11.01 12.92
C ARG A 7 4.13 -9.97 12.59
N ARG A 8 3.86 -8.67 12.83
CA ARG A 8 4.87 -7.60 12.66
C ARG A 8 6.02 -7.79 13.62
N LYS A 9 5.75 -8.08 14.89
CA LYS A 9 6.79 -8.37 15.90
C LYS A 9 7.63 -9.59 15.53
N ALA A 10 6.99 -10.69 15.16
CA ALA A 10 7.70 -11.90 14.73
C ALA A 10 8.58 -11.66 13.49
N LEU A 11 8.13 -10.85 12.53
CA LEU A 11 8.92 -10.47 11.37
C LEU A 11 10.16 -9.66 11.75
N ILE A 12 10.02 -8.72 12.69
CA ILE A 12 11.13 -7.92 13.20
C ILE A 12 12.17 -8.80 13.90
N GLU A 13 11.74 -9.76 14.72
CA GLU A 13 12.63 -10.70 15.38
C GLU A 13 13.46 -11.51 14.36
N VAL A 14 12.80 -12.07 13.36
CA VAL A 14 13.50 -12.80 12.28
C VAL A 14 14.48 -11.89 11.53
N ALA A 15 14.05 -10.65 11.21
CA ALA A 15 14.93 -9.71 10.54
C ALA A 15 16.18 -9.39 11.36
N ARG A 16 16.05 -9.21 12.67
CA ARG A 16 17.20 -8.97 13.58
C ARG A 16 18.09 -10.18 13.73
N GLN A 17 17.51 -11.38 13.85
CA GLN A 17 18.28 -12.63 13.94
C GLN A 17 19.16 -12.89 12.71
N HIS A 18 18.73 -12.41 11.55
CA HIS A 18 19.41 -12.64 10.27
C HIS A 18 20.06 -11.39 9.69
N ASP A 19 20.21 -10.32 10.47
CA ASP A 19 20.77 -9.03 10.03
C ASP A 19 20.14 -8.50 8.74
N LEU A 20 18.81 -8.58 8.65
CA LEU A 20 18.03 -8.14 7.49
C LEU A 20 17.47 -6.74 7.71
N GLN A 21 17.37 -5.98 6.63
CA GLN A 21 16.61 -4.75 6.57
C GLN A 21 15.16 -5.05 6.15
N ILE A 22 14.22 -4.27 6.65
CA ILE A 22 12.80 -4.36 6.29
C ILE A 22 12.46 -3.20 5.34
N ILE A 23 11.77 -3.49 4.24
CA ILE A 23 11.11 -2.49 3.40
C ILE A 23 9.61 -2.58 3.67
N ASP A 24 9.07 -1.55 4.31
CA ASP A 24 7.64 -1.40 4.63
C ASP A 24 6.98 -0.55 3.54
N ASP A 25 6.41 -1.20 2.52
CA ASP A 25 5.63 -0.51 1.47
C ASP A 25 4.20 -0.28 1.97
N ASP A 26 3.96 0.96 2.40
CA ASP A 26 2.69 1.40 2.97
C ASP A 26 1.92 2.35 2.02
N CYS A 27 2.09 2.16 0.71
CA CYS A 27 1.43 2.98 -0.31
C CYS A 27 -0.10 2.86 -0.30
N TYR A 28 -0.65 1.85 0.37
CA TYR A 28 -2.08 1.63 0.56
C TYR A 28 -2.56 1.92 1.99
N ALA A 29 -1.78 2.60 2.81
CA ALA A 29 -2.23 3.08 4.11
C ALA A 29 -3.24 4.20 3.97
N PHE A 30 -4.52 3.84 4.02
CA PHE A 30 -5.61 4.80 4.04
C PHE A 30 -6.03 5.09 5.48
N GLY A 31 -5.62 6.23 6.02
CA GLY A 31 -6.12 6.77 7.28
C GLY A 31 -5.55 6.16 8.55
N GLU A 32 -6.37 6.04 9.60
CA GLU A 32 -5.90 5.66 10.93
C GLU A 32 -5.12 4.35 10.95
N ALA A 33 -3.94 4.42 11.57
CA ALA A 33 -3.04 3.29 11.67
C ALA A 33 -3.72 2.15 12.46
N ARG A 34 -3.73 0.97 11.87
CA ARG A 34 -4.17 -0.26 12.54
C ARG A 34 -3.05 -0.79 13.42
N GLY A 35 -2.74 -0.03 14.47
CA GLY A 35 -1.60 -0.27 15.32
C GLY A 35 -0.29 0.30 14.73
N PRO A 36 0.82 0.18 15.47
CA PRO A 36 2.10 0.75 15.08
C PRO A 36 2.64 0.10 13.79
N SER A 37 3.17 0.92 12.87
CA SER A 37 3.84 0.45 11.65
C SER A 37 5.11 -0.35 11.98
N LEU A 38 5.63 -1.11 11.00
CA LEU A 38 6.94 -1.75 11.14
C LEU A 38 8.03 -0.72 11.44
N ARG A 39 7.94 0.46 10.80
CA ARG A 39 8.85 1.59 11.07
C ARG A 39 8.76 2.10 12.51
N ALA A 40 7.56 2.17 13.10
CA ALA A 40 7.39 2.60 14.49
C ALA A 40 7.91 1.57 15.49
N LEU A 41 7.85 0.27 15.14
CA LEU A 41 8.31 -0.83 15.99
C LEU A 41 9.82 -1.08 15.90
N ALA A 42 10.43 -0.87 14.73
CA ALA A 42 11.84 -1.12 14.46
C ALA A 42 12.42 -0.02 13.55
N PRO A 43 12.59 1.20 14.08
CA PRO A 43 13.04 2.36 13.29
C PRO A 43 14.50 2.26 12.84
N ASP A 44 15.25 1.38 13.43
CA ASP A 44 16.68 1.13 13.17
C ASP A 44 16.93 0.25 11.93
N ILE A 45 15.98 -0.62 11.57
CA ILE A 45 16.14 -1.56 10.45
C ILE A 45 15.05 -1.42 9.38
N THR A 46 14.11 -0.47 9.53
CA THR A 46 12.97 -0.37 8.62
C THR A 46 13.04 0.85 7.72
N TRP A 47 13.02 0.59 6.42
CA TRP A 47 12.75 1.57 5.37
C TRP A 47 11.25 1.64 5.15
N HIS A 48 10.67 2.81 5.28
CA HIS A 48 9.24 3.01 5.04
C HIS A 48 9.02 3.76 3.74
N VAL A 49 8.19 3.20 2.86
CA VAL A 49 7.86 3.79 1.56
C VAL A 49 6.35 4.05 1.51
N SER A 50 5.97 5.24 1.07
CA SER A 50 4.57 5.60 0.91
C SER A 50 4.37 6.64 -0.19
N SER A 51 3.12 6.96 -0.50
CA SER A 51 2.80 7.96 -1.52
C SER A 51 1.44 8.62 -1.29
N LEU A 52 1.24 9.79 -1.90
CA LEU A 52 -0.05 10.48 -1.95
C LEU A 52 -0.98 9.91 -3.02
N SER A 53 -0.48 9.05 -3.90
CA SER A 53 -1.21 8.60 -5.10
C SER A 53 -2.46 7.78 -4.79
N LYS A 54 -2.48 7.06 -3.68
CA LYS A 54 -3.60 6.20 -3.29
C LYS A 54 -4.48 6.83 -2.22
N SER A 55 -3.88 7.62 -1.33
CA SER A 55 -4.59 8.25 -0.21
C SER A 55 -5.21 9.60 -0.54
N PHE A 56 -4.69 10.29 -1.55
CA PHE A 56 -5.13 11.63 -1.92
C PHE A 56 -5.39 11.78 -3.43
N THR A 57 -4.32 11.82 -4.25
CA THR A 57 -4.45 11.94 -5.71
C THR A 57 -3.27 11.32 -6.45
N PRO A 58 -3.51 10.55 -7.52
CA PRO A 58 -2.43 10.04 -8.37
C PRO A 58 -1.81 11.12 -9.26
N ALA A 59 -2.43 12.29 -9.40
CA ALA A 59 -2.01 13.34 -10.34
C ALA A 59 -0.63 13.93 -10.00
N LEU A 60 -0.27 13.99 -8.71
CA LEU A 60 0.99 14.58 -8.28
C LEU A 60 2.21 13.67 -8.50
N ARG A 61 2.01 12.38 -8.60
CA ARG A 61 3.09 11.37 -8.76
C ARG A 61 4.21 11.49 -7.72
N ILE A 62 3.84 11.83 -6.48
CA ILE A 62 4.76 11.99 -5.37
C ILE A 62 4.75 10.76 -4.48
N GLY A 63 5.93 10.19 -4.25
CA GLY A 63 6.21 9.22 -3.22
C GLY A 63 7.24 9.77 -2.24
N PHE A 64 7.35 9.17 -1.09
CA PHE A 64 8.33 9.49 -0.08
C PHE A 64 8.85 8.22 0.60
N ALA A 65 10.10 8.29 1.04
CA ALA A 65 10.74 7.22 1.78
C ALA A 65 11.35 7.77 3.07
N LEU A 66 11.27 6.99 4.13
CA LEU A 66 11.94 7.24 5.40
C LEU A 66 13.00 6.16 5.60
N ALA A 67 14.25 6.58 5.70
CA ALA A 67 15.35 5.66 5.99
C ALA A 67 15.36 5.22 7.46
N PRO A 68 16.01 4.11 7.82
CA PRO A 68 16.42 3.83 9.19
C PRO A 68 17.15 5.02 9.83
N LEU A 69 17.13 5.11 11.16
CA LEU A 69 17.57 6.32 11.88
C LEU A 69 18.99 6.79 11.53
N ASP A 70 19.89 5.87 11.23
CA ASP A 70 21.30 6.13 10.90
C ASP A 70 21.62 6.10 9.39
N ARG A 71 20.63 5.80 8.53
CA ARG A 71 20.77 5.61 7.08
C ARG A 71 20.27 6.78 6.22
N GLY A 72 20.03 7.93 6.81
CA GLY A 72 19.56 9.12 6.08
C GLY A 72 20.53 9.59 4.99
N ALA A 73 21.85 9.43 5.19
CA ALA A 73 22.86 9.76 4.19
C ALA A 73 22.78 8.83 2.97
N ASP A 74 22.55 7.53 3.19
CA ASP A 74 22.38 6.55 2.12
C ASP A 74 21.18 6.88 1.25
N LEU A 75 20.04 7.23 1.87
CA LEU A 75 18.84 7.62 1.14
C LEU A 75 19.07 8.88 0.28
N ARG A 76 19.74 9.90 0.82
CA ARG A 76 20.10 11.10 0.05
C ARG A 76 20.98 10.75 -1.14
N ARG A 77 22.02 9.97 -0.92
CA ARG A 77 22.93 9.55 -1.98
C ARG A 77 22.19 8.81 -3.11
N VAL A 78 21.34 7.84 -2.79
CA VAL A 78 20.56 7.12 -3.79
C VAL A 78 19.60 8.06 -4.53
N SER A 79 18.98 9.00 -3.85
CA SER A 79 18.10 10.00 -4.42
C SER A 79 18.84 10.93 -5.40
N GLU A 80 20.06 11.35 -5.06
CA GLU A 80 20.90 12.21 -5.90
C GLU A 80 21.37 11.52 -7.19
N TYR A 81 21.72 10.24 -7.10
CA TYR A 81 22.19 9.47 -8.26
C TYR A 81 21.07 8.83 -9.10
N GLY A 82 19.92 8.58 -8.50
CA GLY A 82 18.83 7.87 -9.15
C GLY A 82 17.98 8.74 -10.08
N TYR A 83 17.82 10.01 -9.75
CA TYR A 83 17.11 11.03 -10.55
C TYR A 83 17.47 12.42 -10.03
N PHE A 84 17.29 13.45 -10.86
CA PHE A 84 17.68 14.82 -10.52
C PHE A 84 16.84 15.49 -9.43
N GLY A 85 16.12 14.70 -8.66
CA GLY A 85 15.29 15.15 -7.55
C GLY A 85 13.88 15.57 -7.96
N LEU A 86 13.05 15.82 -6.96
CA LEU A 86 11.74 16.39 -7.13
C LEU A 86 11.87 17.90 -7.32
N SER A 87 11.13 18.48 -8.27
CA SER A 87 11.13 19.93 -8.44
C SER A 87 10.67 20.64 -7.16
N GLN A 88 11.32 21.73 -6.80
CA GLN A 88 11.02 22.45 -5.56
C GLN A 88 9.53 22.85 -5.43
N PRO A 89 8.82 23.32 -6.47
CA PRO A 89 7.40 23.60 -6.37
C PRO A 89 6.55 22.36 -6.00
N LEU A 90 6.90 21.18 -6.54
CA LEU A 90 6.20 19.93 -6.18
C LEU A 90 6.52 19.47 -4.76
N ALA A 91 7.76 19.62 -4.31
CA ALA A 91 8.15 19.31 -2.94
C ALA A 91 7.41 20.20 -1.94
N GLU A 92 7.31 21.50 -2.23
CA GLU A 92 6.58 22.46 -1.39
C GLU A 92 5.08 22.18 -1.39
N LEU A 93 4.50 21.86 -2.55
CA LEU A 93 3.10 21.44 -2.63
C LEU A 93 2.84 20.18 -1.78
N ALA A 94 3.72 19.18 -1.87
CA ALA A 94 3.60 17.97 -1.03
C ALA A 94 3.68 18.31 0.46
N ARG A 95 4.60 19.19 0.85
CA ARG A 95 4.76 19.65 2.24
C ARG A 95 3.48 20.33 2.74
N LEU A 96 2.91 21.22 1.96
CA LEU A 96 1.66 21.91 2.28
C LEU A 96 0.51 20.91 2.43
N LEU A 97 0.33 20.02 1.47
CA LEU A 97 -0.71 19.00 1.52
C LEU A 97 -0.59 18.08 2.74
N LEU A 98 0.62 17.65 3.07
CA LEU A 98 0.84 16.79 4.24
C LEU A 98 0.61 17.51 5.57
N SER A 99 0.79 18.84 5.60
CA SER A 99 0.63 19.67 6.79
C SER A 99 -0.80 20.17 7.00
N ASP A 100 -1.61 20.25 5.93
CA ASP A 100 -2.94 20.86 5.97
C ASP A 100 -3.98 19.88 6.56
N PRO A 101 -4.69 20.28 7.63
CA PRO A 101 -5.80 19.51 8.20
C PRO A 101 -6.91 19.19 7.18
N ALA A 102 -7.20 20.08 6.24
CA ALA A 102 -8.21 19.87 5.21
C ALA A 102 -7.83 18.72 4.26
N THR A 103 -6.55 18.53 3.98
CA THR A 103 -6.04 17.38 3.21
C THR A 103 -6.29 16.05 3.95
N ARG A 104 -6.12 16.04 5.26
CA ARG A 104 -6.40 14.86 6.09
C ARG A 104 -7.90 14.51 6.07
N GLU A 105 -8.76 15.50 6.18
CA GLU A 105 -10.21 15.30 6.06
C GLU A 105 -10.59 14.76 4.68
N LEU A 106 -10.03 15.33 3.61
CA LEU A 106 -10.27 14.86 2.25
C LEU A 106 -9.79 13.42 2.04
N ALA A 107 -8.62 13.06 2.54
CA ALA A 107 -8.12 11.69 2.51
C ALA A 107 -9.07 10.72 3.26
N GLY A 108 -9.66 11.17 4.37
CA GLY A 108 -10.70 10.44 5.08
C GLY A 108 -11.95 10.18 4.23
N ARG A 109 -12.41 11.19 3.48
CA ARG A 109 -13.55 11.06 2.55
C ARG A 109 -13.25 10.13 1.37
N VAL A 110 -12.02 10.18 0.82
CA VAL A 110 -11.57 9.25 -0.23
C VAL A 110 -11.59 7.82 0.30
N ARG A 111 -11.08 7.59 1.50
CA ARG A 111 -11.13 6.28 2.14
C ARG A 111 -12.55 5.78 2.33
N ALA A 112 -13.43 6.59 2.91
CA ALA A 112 -14.84 6.22 3.12
C ALA A 112 -15.49 5.80 1.81
N ARG A 113 -15.23 6.53 0.72
CA ARG A 113 -15.73 6.19 -0.60
C ARG A 113 -15.20 4.86 -1.13
N MET A 114 -13.92 4.57 -0.90
CA MET A 114 -13.32 3.27 -1.25
C MET A 114 -13.93 2.12 -0.44
N ASP A 115 -14.15 2.32 0.86
CA ASP A 115 -14.81 1.35 1.72
C ASP A 115 -16.25 1.06 1.26
N ASP A 116 -16.97 2.07 0.74
CA ASP A 116 -18.31 1.88 0.15
C ASP A 116 -18.24 0.99 -1.09
N TYR A 117 -17.30 1.21 -2.00
CA TYR A 117 -17.12 0.36 -3.18
C TYR A 117 -16.78 -1.09 -2.81
N VAL A 118 -15.85 -1.27 -1.86
CA VAL A 118 -15.52 -2.61 -1.36
C VAL A 118 -16.73 -3.29 -0.72
N ARG A 119 -17.52 -2.55 0.06
CA ARG A 119 -18.75 -3.07 0.68
C ARG A 119 -19.77 -3.53 -0.36
N VAL A 120 -19.99 -2.75 -1.41
CA VAL A 120 -20.86 -3.15 -2.53
C VAL A 120 -20.37 -4.45 -3.16
N ALA A 121 -19.08 -4.53 -3.49
CA ALA A 121 -18.49 -5.73 -4.07
C ALA A 121 -18.62 -6.95 -3.16
N VAL A 122 -18.34 -6.80 -1.85
CA VAL A 122 -18.47 -7.87 -0.86
C VAL A 122 -19.93 -8.32 -0.72
N ASN A 123 -20.89 -7.40 -0.73
CA ASN A 123 -22.32 -7.75 -0.66
C ASN A 123 -22.78 -8.57 -1.87
N VAL A 124 -22.26 -8.27 -3.06
CA VAL A 124 -22.60 -8.99 -4.29
C VAL A 124 -21.86 -10.34 -4.37
N LEU A 125 -20.60 -10.35 -3.99
CA LEU A 125 -19.70 -11.50 -4.16
C LEU A 125 -19.55 -12.36 -2.89
N GLY A 126 -20.18 -12.00 -1.77
CA GLY A 126 -19.96 -12.61 -0.47
C GLY A 126 -20.33 -14.11 -0.37
N LYS A 127 -21.05 -14.65 -1.36
CA LYS A 127 -21.30 -16.09 -1.48
C LYS A 127 -20.09 -16.90 -1.99
N PHE A 128 -19.05 -16.23 -2.47
CA PHE A 128 -17.83 -16.84 -2.95
C PHE A 128 -16.71 -16.73 -1.88
N ASP A 129 -15.63 -17.48 -2.08
CA ASP A 129 -14.45 -17.43 -1.20
C ASP A 129 -13.67 -16.13 -1.44
N LEU A 130 -13.94 -15.12 -0.61
CA LEU A 130 -13.34 -13.80 -0.67
C LEU A 130 -12.42 -13.55 0.51
N THR A 131 -11.23 -13.02 0.22
CA THR A 131 -10.38 -12.38 1.23
C THR A 131 -10.39 -10.87 1.01
N TRP A 132 -10.78 -10.12 2.01
CA TRP A 132 -10.87 -8.66 1.99
C TRP A 132 -10.58 -8.06 3.36
N GLY A 133 -10.42 -6.75 3.44
CA GLY A 133 -10.24 -6.05 4.70
C GLY A 133 -10.76 -4.63 4.61
N ALA A 134 -11.28 -4.10 5.72
CA ALA A 134 -11.68 -2.70 5.78
C ALA A 134 -10.50 -1.78 5.45
N SER A 135 -10.74 -0.69 4.75
CA SER A 135 -9.73 0.27 4.29
C SER A 135 -8.65 -0.32 3.36
N VAL A 136 -8.95 -1.47 2.72
CA VAL A 136 -8.13 -2.04 1.65
C VAL A 136 -8.95 -1.93 0.36
N PRO A 137 -8.49 -1.19 -0.67
CA PRO A 137 -9.28 -0.88 -1.86
C PRO A 137 -9.33 -2.04 -2.88
N PHE A 138 -9.08 -3.25 -2.45
CA PHE A 138 -9.14 -4.44 -3.29
C PHE A 138 -9.58 -5.64 -2.46
N LEU A 139 -10.04 -6.65 -3.15
CA LEU A 139 -10.42 -7.95 -2.61
C LEU A 139 -9.75 -9.06 -3.42
N TRP A 140 -9.60 -10.22 -2.81
CA TRP A 140 -9.06 -11.40 -3.43
C TRP A 140 -10.13 -12.47 -3.53
N LEU A 141 -10.46 -12.87 -4.76
CA LEU A 141 -11.42 -13.92 -5.05
C LEU A 141 -10.68 -15.22 -5.31
N ARG A 142 -10.95 -16.23 -4.50
CA ARG A 142 -10.50 -17.59 -4.78
C ARG A 142 -11.52 -18.29 -5.69
N LEU A 143 -11.05 -18.73 -6.84
CA LEU A 143 -11.92 -19.39 -7.81
C LEU A 143 -12.24 -20.81 -7.37
N PRO A 144 -13.48 -21.29 -7.64
CA PRO A 144 -13.83 -22.68 -7.38
C PRO A 144 -13.06 -23.66 -8.29
N PRO A 145 -13.01 -24.96 -7.92
CA PRO A 145 -12.36 -25.98 -8.74
C PRO A 145 -12.86 -25.97 -10.18
N GLY A 146 -11.96 -26.22 -11.13
CA GLY A 146 -12.25 -26.20 -12.56
C GLY A 146 -12.03 -24.89 -13.28
N TRP A 147 -11.91 -23.77 -12.54
CA TRP A 147 -11.57 -22.49 -13.12
C TRP A 147 -10.06 -22.21 -13.07
N ARG A 148 -9.54 -21.73 -14.20
CA ARG A 148 -8.18 -21.15 -14.26
C ARG A 148 -8.29 -19.62 -14.25
N ALA A 149 -7.39 -18.95 -13.54
CA ALA A 149 -7.39 -17.49 -13.39
C ALA A 149 -7.43 -16.77 -14.75
N ALA A 150 -6.61 -17.18 -15.72
CA ALA A 150 -6.61 -16.59 -17.06
C ALA A 150 -7.93 -16.80 -17.83
N GLY A 151 -8.59 -17.94 -17.63
CA GLY A 151 -9.91 -18.21 -18.25
C GLY A 151 -10.99 -17.33 -17.64
N PHE A 152 -10.98 -17.19 -16.33
CA PHE A 152 -11.88 -16.30 -15.59
C PHE A 152 -11.69 -14.83 -15.98
N SER A 153 -10.44 -14.37 -16.04
CA SER A 153 -10.12 -12.97 -16.41
C SER A 153 -10.66 -12.64 -17.80
N ARG A 154 -10.46 -13.52 -18.80
CA ARG A 154 -11.01 -13.31 -20.15
C ARG A 154 -12.54 -13.37 -20.20
N ALA A 155 -13.18 -14.18 -19.38
CA ALA A 155 -14.64 -14.22 -19.30
C ALA A 155 -15.17 -12.92 -18.68
N ALA A 156 -14.61 -12.48 -17.58
CA ALA A 156 -14.98 -11.20 -16.93
C ALA A 156 -14.78 -10.00 -17.85
N GLU A 157 -13.68 -9.98 -18.63
CA GLU A 157 -13.39 -8.90 -19.57
C GLU A 157 -14.45 -8.80 -20.68
N ARG A 158 -14.97 -9.94 -21.17
CA ARG A 158 -16.08 -9.94 -22.15
C ARG A 158 -17.35 -9.31 -21.59
N ASP A 159 -17.56 -9.41 -20.28
CA ASP A 159 -18.67 -8.78 -19.56
C ASP A 159 -18.33 -7.37 -19.06
N GLY A 160 -17.21 -6.79 -19.50
CA GLY A 160 -16.79 -5.42 -19.17
C GLY A 160 -16.10 -5.29 -17.80
N VAL A 161 -15.73 -6.38 -17.16
CA VAL A 161 -15.08 -6.38 -15.84
C VAL A 161 -13.61 -6.79 -15.97
N GLN A 162 -12.70 -5.88 -15.61
CA GLN A 162 -11.27 -6.16 -15.57
C GLN A 162 -10.86 -6.67 -14.20
N VAL A 163 -10.18 -7.83 -14.18
CA VAL A 163 -9.59 -8.40 -12.98
C VAL A 163 -8.13 -8.76 -13.23
N ARG A 164 -7.32 -8.71 -12.17
CA ARG A 164 -5.93 -9.15 -12.20
C ARG A 164 -5.81 -10.58 -11.72
N THR A 165 -4.94 -11.35 -12.35
CA THR A 165 -4.69 -12.74 -11.97
C THR A 165 -3.57 -12.86 -10.95
N ALA A 166 -3.55 -13.97 -10.19
CA ALA A 166 -2.47 -14.25 -9.24
C ALA A 166 -1.09 -14.28 -9.90
N ASP A 167 -1.01 -14.73 -11.15
CA ASP A 167 0.24 -14.85 -11.90
C ASP A 167 0.94 -13.50 -12.12
N GLU A 168 0.18 -12.39 -12.13
CA GLU A 168 0.72 -11.03 -12.23
C GLU A 168 1.47 -10.59 -10.97
N PHE A 169 1.26 -11.26 -9.85
CA PHE A 169 1.87 -10.96 -8.55
C PHE A 169 2.85 -12.04 -8.09
N ALA A 170 2.96 -13.15 -8.84
CA ALA A 170 3.88 -14.23 -8.53
C ALA A 170 5.32 -13.83 -8.90
N LEU A 171 6.25 -14.06 -8.00
CA LEU A 171 7.68 -14.03 -8.32
C LEU A 171 7.99 -15.19 -9.26
N ARG A 172 8.59 -14.90 -10.40
CA ARG A 172 9.09 -15.90 -11.35
C ARG A 172 10.53 -16.25 -11.04
#